data_19cc98053daaf154cc221906af8e5261
#
_entry.id   19cc98053daaf154cc221906af8e5261
#
_cell.length_a   1.000
_cell.length_b   1.000
_cell.length_c   1.000
_cell.angle_alpha   90.00
_cell.angle_beta   90.00
_cell.angle_gamma   90.00
#
_symmetry.space_group_name_H-M   'P 1'
#
loop_
_entity.id
_entity.type
_entity.pdbx_description
1 polymer ?
#
loop_
_entity_poly.entity_id
_entity_poly.type
_entity_poly.pdbx_seq_one_letter_code
_entity_poly.pdbx_strand_id
1 'polypeptide(L)'
;MDIQSYLDTLKSYEPSMIRTRRDLHRHAETGWLEYRTTALLIKKLKEHGIPVKYGKEIINKDYLWAYPSESVRKSAIDRALAEGAAPEIIEKMDGFTGLCAVIETGTPGPVLALRFDIDCNDVTESTDADRQPVKDGF
;
A
#
# COMPACT_ATOMS: atom_id res chain seq x y z
N MET A 1 -6.43 -1.06 29.80
CA MET A 1 -6.91 0.05 28.93
C MET A 1 -8.37 -0.24 28.69
N ASP A 2 -9.27 0.71 28.93
CA ASP A 2 -10.69 0.49 28.69
C ASP A 2 -11.04 0.76 27.21
N ILE A 3 -12.22 0.34 26.80
CA ILE A 3 -12.69 0.47 25.40
C ILE A 3 -12.77 1.93 24.97
N GLN A 4 -13.15 2.85 25.87
CA GLN A 4 -13.28 4.27 25.54
C GLN A 4 -11.92 4.88 25.22
N SER A 5 -10.89 4.55 25.99
CA SER A 5 -9.50 4.98 25.74
C SER A 5 -8.98 4.51 24.37
N TYR A 6 -9.36 3.28 23.94
CA TYR A 6 -9.07 2.79 22.60
C TYR A 6 -9.77 3.60 21.52
N LEU A 7 -11.06 3.86 21.68
CA LEU A 7 -11.84 4.64 20.71
C LEU A 7 -11.32 6.06 20.56
N ASP A 8 -10.94 6.69 21.66
CA ASP A 8 -10.37 8.06 21.64
C ASP A 8 -9.00 8.07 20.95
N THR A 9 -8.18 7.05 21.16
CA THR A 9 -6.91 6.87 20.45
C THR A 9 -7.16 6.70 18.94
N LEU A 10 -8.10 5.83 18.54
CA LEU A 10 -8.43 5.63 17.11
C LEU A 10 -8.95 6.92 16.45
N LYS A 11 -9.79 7.70 17.14
CA LYS A 11 -10.26 9.00 16.64
C LYS A 11 -9.11 9.97 16.35
N SER A 12 -8.04 9.93 17.14
CA SER A 12 -6.89 10.79 16.90
C SER A 12 -6.17 10.51 15.57
N TYR A 13 -6.29 9.28 15.04
CA TYR A 13 -5.74 8.89 13.74
C TYR A 13 -6.63 9.22 12.55
N GLU A 14 -7.92 9.52 12.76
CA GLU A 14 -8.89 9.74 11.68
C GLU A 14 -8.41 10.73 10.61
N PRO A 15 -7.88 11.93 10.96
CA PRO A 15 -7.40 12.87 9.94
C PRO A 15 -6.27 12.31 9.08
N SER A 16 -5.37 11.52 9.66
CA SER A 16 -4.26 10.90 8.94
C SER A 16 -4.72 9.74 8.05
N MET A 17 -5.71 8.98 8.51
CA MET A 17 -6.33 7.90 7.73
C MET A 17 -7.05 8.46 6.50
N ILE A 18 -7.82 9.54 6.66
CA ILE A 18 -8.50 10.21 5.56
C ILE A 18 -7.49 10.72 4.53
N ARG A 19 -6.42 11.40 4.96
CA ARG A 19 -5.36 11.86 4.04
C ARG A 19 -4.71 10.70 3.29
N THR A 20 -4.36 9.63 3.98
CA THR A 20 -3.74 8.45 3.36
C THR A 20 -4.68 7.80 2.35
N ARG A 21 -5.96 7.61 2.72
CA ARG A 21 -6.97 7.06 1.81
C ARG A 21 -7.13 7.91 0.55
N ARG A 22 -7.20 9.22 0.69
CA ARG A 22 -7.33 10.16 -0.45
C ARG A 22 -6.09 10.17 -1.33
N ASP A 23 -4.90 10.06 -0.73
CA ASP A 23 -3.65 9.94 -1.48
C ASP A 23 -3.60 8.64 -2.29
N LEU A 24 -3.96 7.50 -1.69
CA LEU A 24 -4.03 6.21 -2.38
C LEU A 24 -5.09 6.22 -3.50
N HIS A 25 -6.23 6.85 -3.29
CA HIS A 25 -7.28 6.99 -4.29
C HIS A 25 -6.82 7.81 -5.50
N ARG A 26 -6.14 8.93 -5.26
CA ARG A 26 -5.57 9.77 -6.34
C ARG A 26 -4.54 9.04 -7.18
N HIS A 27 -3.77 8.15 -6.57
CA HIS A 27 -2.67 7.41 -7.20
C HIS A 27 -2.99 5.91 -7.26
N ALA A 28 -4.23 5.58 -7.61
CA ALA A 28 -4.70 4.21 -7.66
C ALA A 28 -3.86 3.37 -8.65
N GLU A 29 -3.53 2.15 -8.22
CA GLU A 29 -2.68 1.21 -8.96
C GLU A 29 -3.37 -0.15 -9.02
N THR A 30 -3.33 -0.78 -10.20
CA THR A 30 -3.94 -2.10 -10.44
C THR A 30 -3.03 -3.23 -9.98
N GLY A 31 -3.60 -4.43 -9.84
CA GLY A 31 -2.89 -5.61 -9.35
C GLY A 31 -1.56 -5.89 -10.04
N TRP A 32 -0.54 -6.23 -9.29
CA TRP A 32 0.86 -6.40 -9.66
C TRP A 32 1.60 -5.13 -10.09
N LEU A 33 0.95 -3.97 -10.08
CA LEU A 33 1.54 -2.69 -10.49
C LEU A 33 1.57 -1.65 -9.35
N GLU A 34 1.29 -2.08 -8.10
CA GLU A 34 1.13 -1.24 -6.90
C GLU A 34 2.50 -0.80 -6.33
N TYR A 35 3.38 -0.31 -7.19
CA TYR A 35 4.75 0.07 -6.81
C TYR A 35 4.79 1.25 -5.85
N ARG A 36 4.03 2.31 -6.15
CA ARG A 36 3.95 3.50 -5.29
C ARG A 36 3.28 3.19 -3.96
N THR A 37 2.15 2.48 -4.01
CA THR A 37 1.40 2.07 -2.82
C THR A 37 2.24 1.19 -1.91
N THR A 38 2.92 0.18 -2.47
CA THR A 38 3.85 -0.68 -1.71
C THR A 38 4.96 0.15 -1.07
N ALA A 39 5.59 1.07 -1.81
CA ALA A 39 6.65 1.93 -1.29
C ALA A 39 6.17 2.84 -0.15
N LEU A 40 4.98 3.43 -0.28
CA LEU A 40 4.33 4.24 0.76
C LEU A 40 4.11 3.44 2.04
N LEU A 41 3.55 2.24 1.93
CA LEU A 41 3.27 1.37 3.07
C LEU A 41 4.55 0.91 3.77
N ILE A 42 5.58 0.52 3.01
CA ILE A 42 6.90 0.17 3.55
C ILE A 42 7.47 1.34 4.35
N LYS A 43 7.43 2.56 3.80
CA LYS A 43 7.90 3.76 4.49
C LYS A 43 7.15 3.97 5.80
N LYS A 44 5.81 3.93 5.79
CA LYS A 44 4.98 4.11 6.98
C LYS A 44 5.26 3.08 8.06
N LEU A 45 5.38 1.81 7.71
CA LEU A 45 5.68 0.75 8.69
C LEU A 45 7.09 0.92 9.29
N LYS A 46 8.08 1.29 8.49
CA LYS A 46 9.44 1.59 8.97
C LYS A 46 9.48 2.79 9.91
N GLU A 47 8.70 3.84 9.65
CA GLU A 47 8.55 5.00 10.54
C GLU A 47 8.03 4.61 11.93
N HIS A 48 7.26 3.52 12.01
CA HIS A 48 6.79 2.93 13.27
C HIS A 48 7.71 1.83 13.83
N GLY A 49 8.89 1.64 13.26
CA GLY A 49 9.85 0.62 13.71
C GLY A 49 9.43 -0.82 13.41
N ILE A 50 8.46 -1.03 12.51
CA ILE A 50 7.95 -2.36 12.16
C ILE A 50 8.81 -2.98 11.05
N PRO A 51 9.43 -4.16 11.27
CA PRO A 51 10.17 -4.86 10.24
C PRO A 51 9.28 -5.29 9.07
N VAL A 52 9.76 -5.10 7.84
CA VAL A 52 8.99 -5.40 6.63
C VAL A 52 9.82 -6.20 5.65
N LYS A 53 9.26 -7.29 5.14
CA LYS A 53 9.74 -8.04 3.97
C LYS A 53 8.88 -7.66 2.77
N TYR A 54 9.47 -7.55 1.59
CA TYR A 54 8.75 -7.12 0.40
C TYR A 54 9.43 -7.56 -0.91
N GLY A 55 8.70 -7.44 -2.00
CA GLY A 55 9.18 -7.80 -3.32
C GLY A 55 9.55 -9.29 -3.38
N LYS A 56 10.68 -9.62 -3.97
CA LYS A 56 11.13 -11.01 -4.15
C LYS A 56 11.31 -11.82 -2.86
N GLU A 57 11.39 -11.15 -1.70
CA GLU A 57 11.53 -11.87 -0.41
C GLU A 57 10.24 -12.59 0.00
N ILE A 58 9.10 -12.19 -0.55
CA ILE A 58 7.77 -12.72 -0.19
C ILE A 58 7.03 -13.38 -1.34
N ILE A 59 7.53 -13.24 -2.57
CA ILE A 59 6.87 -13.73 -3.78
C ILE A 59 7.55 -15.02 -4.25
N ASN A 60 6.75 -16.07 -4.45
CA ASN A 60 7.17 -17.27 -5.14
C ASN A 60 6.75 -17.18 -6.62
N LYS A 61 7.75 -17.11 -7.52
CA LYS A 61 7.56 -16.94 -8.97
C LYS A 61 6.78 -18.07 -9.62
N ASP A 62 6.82 -19.27 -9.06
CA ASP A 62 6.16 -20.46 -9.63
C ASP A 62 4.64 -20.41 -9.49
N TYR A 63 4.11 -19.50 -8.66
CA TYR A 63 2.69 -19.34 -8.39
C TYR A 63 2.13 -18.00 -8.85
N LEU A 64 2.83 -17.27 -9.73
CA LEU A 64 2.34 -16.01 -10.27
C LEU A 64 1.19 -16.26 -11.26
N TRP A 65 0.10 -15.55 -11.06
CA TRP A 65 -1.04 -15.53 -11.97
C TRP A 65 -1.17 -14.16 -12.61
N ALA A 66 -1.39 -14.13 -13.94
CA ALA A 66 -1.63 -12.91 -14.71
C ALA A 66 -0.55 -11.81 -14.48
N TYR A 67 0.71 -12.21 -14.26
CA TYR A 67 1.80 -11.28 -14.04
C TYR A 67 2.07 -10.44 -15.28
N PRO A 68 2.09 -9.10 -15.18
CA PRO A 68 2.20 -8.21 -16.33
C PRO A 68 3.54 -8.36 -17.07
N SER A 69 3.55 -8.00 -18.36
CA SER A 69 4.78 -7.97 -19.15
C SER A 69 5.80 -6.97 -18.58
N GLU A 70 7.07 -7.15 -18.93
CA GLU A 70 8.15 -6.26 -18.47
C GLU A 70 7.90 -4.79 -18.88
N SER A 71 7.41 -4.56 -20.09
CA SER A 71 7.12 -3.20 -20.56
C SER A 71 6.03 -2.51 -19.75
N VAL A 72 4.98 -3.25 -19.38
CA VAL A 72 3.88 -2.72 -18.53
C VAL A 72 4.41 -2.41 -17.13
N ARG A 73 5.18 -3.32 -16.53
CA ARG A 73 5.78 -3.09 -15.21
C ARG A 73 6.73 -1.90 -15.22
N LYS A 74 7.57 -1.78 -16.27
CA LYS A 74 8.47 -0.63 -16.43
C LYS A 74 7.71 0.69 -16.44
N SER A 75 6.63 0.80 -17.22
CA SER A 75 5.80 2.00 -17.25
C SER A 75 5.19 2.34 -15.90
N ALA A 76 4.75 1.32 -15.14
CA ALA A 76 4.22 1.51 -13.79
C ALA A 76 5.30 1.96 -12.80
N ILE A 77 6.52 1.42 -12.89
CA ILE A 77 7.67 1.85 -12.10
C ILE A 77 8.02 3.31 -12.41
N ASP A 78 8.12 3.67 -13.68
CA ASP A 78 8.43 5.04 -14.10
C ASP A 78 7.37 6.02 -13.57
N ARG A 79 6.07 5.64 -13.58
CA ARG A 79 4.99 6.40 -12.97
C ARG A 79 5.16 6.52 -11.45
N ALA A 80 5.39 5.41 -10.76
CA ALA A 80 5.56 5.41 -9.31
C ALA A 80 6.71 6.33 -8.86
N LEU A 81 7.83 6.32 -9.57
CA LEU A 81 8.97 7.21 -9.32
C LEU A 81 8.61 8.68 -9.56
N ALA A 82 7.90 8.98 -10.64
CA ALA A 82 7.42 10.34 -10.94
C ALA A 82 6.44 10.86 -9.89
N GLU A 83 5.67 9.96 -9.27
CA GLU A 83 4.71 10.24 -8.18
C GLU A 83 5.35 10.16 -6.78
N GLY A 84 6.67 10.11 -6.68
CA GLY A 84 7.43 10.26 -5.43
C GLY A 84 7.70 8.97 -4.65
N ALA A 85 7.59 7.81 -5.28
CA ALA A 85 8.07 6.57 -4.67
C ALA A 85 9.60 6.61 -4.49
N ALA A 86 10.09 6.08 -3.36
CA ALA A 86 11.51 6.04 -3.06
C ALA A 86 12.27 5.08 -3.98
N PRO A 87 13.25 5.53 -4.77
CA PRO A 87 13.94 4.70 -5.76
C PRO A 87 14.59 3.46 -5.14
N GLU A 88 15.18 3.57 -3.98
CA GLU A 88 15.83 2.47 -3.27
C GLU A 88 14.86 1.37 -2.83
N ILE A 89 13.60 1.73 -2.57
CA ILE A 89 12.54 0.76 -2.25
C ILE A 89 12.11 0.06 -3.54
N ILE A 90 11.87 0.81 -4.61
CA ILE A 90 11.49 0.26 -5.92
C ILE A 90 12.54 -0.71 -6.45
N GLU A 91 13.82 -0.36 -6.39
CA GLU A 91 14.92 -1.24 -6.80
C GLU A 91 14.91 -2.56 -6.02
N LYS A 92 14.75 -2.49 -4.70
CA LYS A 92 14.73 -3.68 -3.84
C LYS A 92 13.49 -4.56 -4.06
N MET A 93 12.38 -4.03 -4.55
CA MET A 93 11.21 -4.83 -4.94
C MET A 93 11.52 -5.84 -6.05
N ASP A 94 12.52 -5.55 -6.90
CA ASP A 94 12.93 -6.41 -8.02
C ASP A 94 11.76 -6.82 -8.92
N GLY A 95 10.85 -5.84 -9.18
CA GLY A 95 9.67 -6.02 -10.03
C GLY A 95 8.42 -6.58 -9.35
N PHE A 96 8.49 -6.96 -8.07
CA PHE A 96 7.34 -7.55 -7.35
C PHE A 96 6.80 -6.59 -6.31
N THR A 97 5.50 -6.36 -6.34
CA THR A 97 4.77 -5.51 -5.40
C THR A 97 4.29 -6.30 -4.17
N GLY A 98 3.75 -5.59 -3.18
CA GLY A 98 3.28 -6.19 -1.94
C GLY A 98 4.34 -6.26 -0.84
N LEU A 99 3.87 -6.45 0.38
CA LEU A 99 4.71 -6.50 1.57
C LEU A 99 4.12 -7.42 2.64
N CYS A 100 4.99 -7.88 3.55
CA CYS A 100 4.61 -8.62 4.75
C CYS A 100 5.34 -8.02 5.95
N ALA A 101 4.58 -7.68 7.00
CA ALA A 101 5.12 -7.22 8.27
C ALA A 101 4.81 -8.23 9.37
N VAL A 102 5.76 -8.45 10.27
CA VAL A 102 5.58 -9.32 11.44
C VAL A 102 5.82 -8.49 12.68
N ILE A 103 4.82 -8.47 13.56
CA ILE A 103 4.89 -7.77 14.84
C ILE A 103 5.03 -8.83 15.94
N GLU A 104 6.21 -8.90 16.53
CA GLU A 104 6.50 -9.77 17.65
C GLU A 104 6.02 -9.10 18.95
N THR A 105 5.01 -9.69 19.58
CA THR A 105 4.45 -9.13 20.82
C THR A 105 5.28 -9.43 22.07
N GLY A 106 6.21 -10.40 21.98
CA GLY A 106 6.97 -10.92 23.12
C GLY A 106 6.14 -11.77 24.10
N THR A 107 4.88 -12.02 23.79
CA THR A 107 3.98 -12.81 24.63
C THR A 107 3.56 -14.09 23.89
N PRO A 108 3.68 -15.27 24.48
CA PRO A 108 3.20 -16.52 23.89
C PRO A 108 1.70 -16.45 23.61
N GLY A 109 1.29 -16.88 22.41
CA GLY A 109 -0.12 -16.87 22.02
C GLY A 109 -0.33 -17.32 20.57
N PRO A 110 -1.56 -17.33 20.09
CA PRO A 110 -1.85 -17.62 18.69
C PRO A 110 -1.33 -16.52 17.77
N VAL A 111 -0.96 -16.90 16.55
CA VAL A 111 -0.62 -15.94 15.49
C VAL A 111 -1.90 -15.42 14.85
N LEU A 112 -2.08 -14.11 14.84
CA LEU A 112 -3.14 -13.45 14.09
C LEU A 112 -2.57 -12.96 12.76
N ALA A 113 -3.13 -13.44 11.65
CA ALA A 113 -2.81 -12.95 10.31
C ALA A 113 -3.89 -11.99 9.82
N LEU A 114 -3.49 -10.81 9.35
CA LEU A 114 -4.36 -9.82 8.70
C LEU A 114 -3.92 -9.65 7.26
N ARG A 115 -4.87 -9.73 6.32
CA ARG A 115 -4.65 -9.50 4.90
C ARG A 115 -5.40 -8.24 4.46
N PHE A 116 -4.71 -7.41 3.68
CA PHE A 116 -5.27 -6.21 3.08
C PHE A 116 -4.96 -6.21 1.59
N ASP A 117 -5.97 -5.96 0.77
CA ASP A 117 -5.79 -5.67 -0.65
C ASP A 117 -5.35 -4.21 -0.79
N ILE A 118 -4.41 -3.95 -1.69
CA ILE A 118 -3.80 -2.62 -1.89
C ILE A 118 -3.92 -2.13 -3.33
N ASP A 119 -4.49 -2.97 -4.19
CA ASP A 119 -4.79 -2.68 -5.59
C ASP A 119 -6.15 -2.00 -5.77
N CYS A 120 -6.38 -1.48 -6.96
CA CYS A 120 -7.68 -1.02 -7.42
C CYS A 120 -8.17 -1.87 -8.61
N ASN A 121 -9.46 -1.78 -8.89
CA ASN A 121 -9.99 -2.23 -10.17
C ASN A 121 -9.54 -1.29 -11.30
N ASP A 122 -9.26 -1.85 -12.48
CA ASP A 122 -8.91 -1.08 -13.68
C ASP A 122 -10.16 -0.43 -14.28
N VAL A 123 -10.70 0.56 -13.58
CA VAL A 123 -11.91 1.31 -13.95
C VAL A 123 -11.64 2.80 -13.82
N THR A 124 -11.90 3.55 -14.87
CA THR A 124 -11.84 5.02 -14.83
C THR A 124 -13.07 5.56 -14.12
N GLU A 125 -12.86 6.33 -13.06
CA GLU A 125 -13.94 6.99 -12.34
C GLU A 125 -14.57 8.13 -13.16
N SER A 126 -15.85 8.44 -12.83
CA SER A 126 -16.53 9.60 -13.38
C SER A 126 -15.86 10.90 -12.95
N THR A 127 -15.70 11.81 -13.89
CA THR A 127 -15.20 13.17 -13.66
C THR A 127 -16.31 14.19 -13.43
N ASP A 128 -17.54 13.75 -13.15
CA ASP A 128 -18.68 14.63 -12.92
C ASP A 128 -18.44 15.54 -11.71
N ALA A 129 -18.79 16.82 -11.86
CA ALA A 129 -18.51 17.84 -10.84
C ALA A 129 -19.26 17.66 -9.51
N ASP A 130 -20.26 16.78 -9.45
CA ASP A 130 -20.99 16.43 -8.22
C ASP A 130 -20.28 15.34 -7.39
N ARG A 131 -19.29 14.66 -7.94
CA ARG A 131 -18.52 13.63 -7.26
C ARG A 131 -17.58 14.21 -6.21
N GLN A 132 -17.53 13.57 -5.04
CA GLN A 132 -16.69 14.03 -3.95
C GLN A 132 -15.19 14.06 -4.28
N PRO A 133 -14.61 13.05 -4.98
CA PRO A 133 -13.21 13.11 -5.40
C PRO A 133 -12.88 14.32 -6.28
N VAL A 134 -13.80 14.66 -7.19
CA VAL A 134 -13.64 15.84 -8.07
C VAL A 134 -13.70 17.14 -7.29
N LYS A 135 -14.66 17.27 -6.34
CA LYS A 135 -14.81 18.47 -5.48
C LYS A 135 -13.61 18.69 -4.58
N ASP A 136 -13.09 17.64 -3.98
CA ASP A 136 -12.01 17.69 -3.00
C ASP A 136 -10.62 17.46 -3.62
N GLY A 137 -10.57 17.14 -4.89
CA GLY A 137 -9.34 16.98 -5.66
C GLY A 137 -8.49 15.77 -5.25
N PHE A 138 -9.10 14.62 -5.00
CA PHE A 138 -8.38 13.38 -4.66
C PHE A 138 -8.81 12.20 -5.52
#